data_d982b90f935beb9c3c9dda5d168b9005
#
_entry.id   d982b90f935beb9c3c9dda5d168b9005
#
_cell.length_a   1.000
_cell.length_b   1.000
_cell.length_c   1.000
_cell.angle_alpha   90.00
_cell.angle_beta   90.00
_cell.angle_gamma   90.00
#
_symmetry.space_group_name_H-M   'P 1'
#
loop_
_entity.id
_entity.type
_entity.pdbx_description
1 polymer ?
#
loop_
_entity_poly.entity_id
_entity_poly.type
_entity_poly.pdbx_seq_one_letter_code
_entity_poly.pdbx_strand_id
1 'polypeptide(L)'
;MKIAVVGTGYVGLVSGTCFAETGNDVICVDIDQTKVDRLSNGQITIFEPGLEVLFKRNLKEGRLKFTNSLEEAIDGCAVIFLALPTPPGEDGSADLRYVLGVADHLGKIMTDYKVIVDKSTVPVGTADRVRDAVAANYKGDFDVVSNPEFLREGVAVDDFMKPDRVVIGAESQRAFDVMDELYAPYVRQGNPVMHMDTRSAELTKYAANSFLATKISFMNEIARLCELLGADVDMVRKGVGSDDRIGKRFLFPGIGYGGSCFPKDVQALVHSAASVDYDFKILKAVEEVNAEQKKALLPKIMQHYGNIEGKIVALWGLAFKPNTDDIREAPALEMIEALTELGAKVRAYDPEAMANVKAIMGDKATFCDSSYHTLEGADFLVIATEWPEFRTPDFSKIQLLMKDKVIFDGRNLFELDTVKKHGFTYYSIGRSDIK
;
A
#
# COMPACT_ATOMS: atom_id res chain seq x y z
N MET A 1 -12.03 8.58 -24.99
CA MET A 1 -10.84 9.45 -25.20
C MET A 1 -9.62 8.60 -25.54
N LYS A 2 -8.57 9.21 -26.11
CA LYS A 2 -7.26 8.59 -26.27
C LYS A 2 -6.35 9.09 -25.13
N ILE A 3 -5.76 8.19 -24.37
CA ILE A 3 -5.06 8.46 -23.12
C ILE A 3 -3.69 7.80 -23.15
N ALA A 4 -2.65 8.51 -22.72
CA ALA A 4 -1.35 7.94 -22.42
C ALA A 4 -1.18 7.79 -20.90
N VAL A 5 -0.63 6.66 -20.43
CA VAL A 5 -0.26 6.43 -19.04
C VAL A 5 1.23 6.10 -18.96
N VAL A 6 2.01 7.00 -18.39
CA VAL A 6 3.47 6.87 -18.31
C VAL A 6 3.85 6.24 -16.97
N GLY A 7 4.44 5.07 -17.04
CA GLY A 7 4.72 4.17 -15.92
C GLY A 7 3.71 3.04 -15.83
N THR A 8 4.21 1.78 -15.84
CA THR A 8 3.38 0.58 -15.68
C THR A 8 3.68 -0.11 -14.33
N GLY A 9 3.93 0.69 -13.31
CA GLY A 9 3.89 0.28 -11.91
C GLY A 9 2.45 -0.03 -11.46
N TYR A 10 2.26 -0.25 -10.17
CA TYR A 10 0.96 -0.60 -9.63
C TYR A 10 -0.14 0.40 -10.03
N VAL A 11 0.06 1.69 -9.74
CA VAL A 11 -0.91 2.75 -10.04
C VAL A 11 -1.18 2.88 -11.53
N GLY A 12 -0.12 2.89 -12.35
CA GLY A 12 -0.27 3.08 -13.79
C GLY A 12 -0.96 1.91 -14.48
N LEU A 13 -0.64 0.67 -14.11
CA LEU A 13 -1.26 -0.51 -14.73
C LEU A 13 -2.73 -0.66 -14.33
N VAL A 14 -3.07 -0.41 -13.05
CA VAL A 14 -4.46 -0.40 -12.59
C VAL A 14 -5.24 0.72 -13.28
N SER A 15 -4.71 1.94 -13.27
CA SER A 15 -5.39 3.10 -13.89
C SER A 15 -5.59 2.91 -15.38
N GLY A 16 -4.54 2.52 -16.11
CA GLY A 16 -4.61 2.30 -17.55
C GLY A 16 -5.63 1.21 -17.93
N THR A 17 -5.63 0.10 -17.19
CA THR A 17 -6.59 -0.99 -17.41
C THR A 17 -8.02 -0.54 -17.12
N CYS A 18 -8.25 0.18 -16.01
CA CYS A 18 -9.58 0.66 -15.65
C CYS A 18 -10.09 1.77 -16.59
N PHE A 19 -9.22 2.65 -17.10
CA PHE A 19 -9.60 3.61 -18.14
C PHE A 19 -9.99 2.90 -19.44
N ALA A 20 -9.25 1.88 -19.86
CA ALA A 20 -9.59 1.08 -21.03
C ALA A 20 -10.94 0.35 -20.87
N GLU A 21 -11.28 -0.09 -19.66
CA GLU A 21 -12.52 -0.79 -19.36
C GLU A 21 -13.77 0.06 -19.58
N THR A 22 -13.66 1.38 -19.44
CA THR A 22 -14.76 2.31 -19.72
C THR A 22 -14.81 2.80 -21.16
N GLY A 23 -14.04 2.17 -22.06
CA GLY A 23 -14.09 2.43 -23.51
C GLY A 23 -13.10 3.48 -24.00
N ASN A 24 -12.12 3.87 -23.21
CA ASN A 24 -11.04 4.72 -23.68
C ASN A 24 -9.97 3.91 -24.43
N ASP A 25 -9.30 4.53 -25.40
CA ASP A 25 -8.10 4.00 -26.05
C ASP A 25 -6.88 4.39 -25.20
N VAL A 26 -6.25 3.41 -24.56
CA VAL A 26 -5.17 3.65 -23.60
C VAL A 26 -3.87 3.06 -24.10
N ILE A 27 -2.82 3.87 -24.10
CA ILE A 27 -1.45 3.43 -24.36
C ILE A 27 -0.62 3.63 -23.09
N CYS A 28 -0.14 2.54 -22.51
CA CYS A 28 0.75 2.57 -21.34
C CYS A 28 2.21 2.56 -21.80
N VAL A 29 3.01 3.42 -21.21
CA VAL A 29 4.44 3.58 -21.52
C VAL A 29 5.29 3.07 -20.37
N ASP A 30 6.30 2.24 -20.65
CA ASP A 30 7.33 1.91 -19.66
C ASP A 30 8.71 1.88 -20.36
N ILE A 31 9.74 2.33 -19.64
CA ILE A 31 11.10 2.34 -20.16
C ILE A 31 11.68 0.93 -20.28
N ASP A 32 11.18 -0.03 -19.51
CA ASP A 32 11.62 -1.43 -19.51
C ASP A 32 10.94 -2.21 -20.64
N GLN A 33 11.70 -2.45 -21.72
CA GLN A 33 11.22 -3.21 -22.88
C GLN A 33 10.75 -4.62 -22.50
N THR A 34 11.44 -5.30 -21.57
CA THR A 34 11.06 -6.64 -21.14
C THR A 34 9.67 -6.64 -20.50
N LYS A 35 9.37 -5.60 -19.73
CA LYS A 35 8.07 -5.41 -19.11
C LYS A 35 7.00 -5.08 -20.13
N VAL A 36 7.30 -4.22 -21.09
CA VAL A 36 6.41 -3.90 -22.23
C VAL A 36 6.08 -5.17 -23.01
N ASP A 37 7.08 -6.00 -23.33
CA ASP A 37 6.89 -7.26 -24.07
C ASP A 37 6.00 -8.25 -23.28
N ARG A 38 6.23 -8.40 -21.99
CA ARG A 38 5.41 -9.26 -21.13
C ARG A 38 3.95 -8.80 -21.10
N LEU A 39 3.72 -7.51 -20.86
CA LEU A 39 2.39 -6.90 -20.82
C LEU A 39 1.68 -7.02 -22.17
N SER A 40 2.35 -6.75 -23.28
CA SER A 40 1.82 -6.89 -24.64
C SER A 40 1.45 -8.33 -25.00
N ASN A 41 2.13 -9.32 -24.39
CA ASN A 41 1.81 -10.74 -24.52
C ASN A 41 0.78 -11.26 -23.48
N GLY A 42 0.12 -10.37 -22.78
CA GLY A 42 -0.94 -10.75 -21.83
C GLY A 42 -0.45 -11.23 -20.46
N GLN A 43 0.82 -11.04 -20.13
CA GLN A 43 1.44 -11.40 -18.85
C GLN A 43 1.44 -10.19 -17.92
N ILE A 44 0.55 -10.19 -16.95
CA ILE A 44 0.48 -9.12 -15.93
C ILE A 44 1.71 -9.17 -15.01
N THR A 45 2.19 -8.00 -14.59
CA THR A 45 3.45 -7.84 -13.85
C THR A 45 3.27 -7.46 -12.39
N ILE A 46 2.02 -7.35 -11.93
CA ILE A 46 1.66 -7.05 -10.54
C ILE A 46 0.57 -8.01 -10.08
N PHE A 47 0.49 -8.25 -8.78
CA PHE A 47 -0.63 -8.97 -8.18
C PHE A 47 -1.70 -7.97 -7.71
N GLU A 48 -2.90 -8.06 -8.29
CA GLU A 48 -4.08 -7.31 -7.85
C GLU A 48 -5.34 -8.11 -8.19
N PRO A 49 -6.17 -8.48 -7.20
CA PRO A 49 -7.39 -9.21 -7.43
C PRO A 49 -8.32 -8.53 -8.44
N GLY A 50 -8.81 -9.28 -9.41
CA GLY A 50 -9.73 -8.81 -10.44
C GLY A 50 -9.10 -8.06 -11.61
N LEU A 51 -7.86 -7.60 -11.51
CA LEU A 51 -7.19 -6.83 -12.58
C LEU A 51 -6.94 -7.66 -13.83
N GLU A 52 -6.50 -8.90 -13.69
CA GLU A 52 -6.12 -9.76 -14.82
C GLU A 52 -7.27 -9.96 -15.82
N VAL A 53 -8.51 -10.09 -15.33
CA VAL A 53 -9.71 -10.27 -16.17
C VAL A 53 -9.95 -9.04 -17.03
N LEU A 54 -9.89 -7.84 -16.45
CA LEU A 54 -10.06 -6.57 -17.16
C LEU A 54 -8.91 -6.32 -18.13
N PHE A 55 -7.70 -6.58 -17.69
CA PHE A 55 -6.47 -6.43 -18.46
C PHE A 55 -6.53 -7.27 -19.75
N LYS A 56 -6.74 -8.59 -19.65
CA LYS A 56 -6.81 -9.50 -20.80
C LYS A 56 -7.95 -9.14 -21.75
N ARG A 57 -9.11 -8.74 -21.23
CA ARG A 57 -10.24 -8.29 -22.04
C ARG A 57 -9.88 -7.07 -22.86
N ASN A 58 -9.33 -6.02 -22.25
CA ASN A 58 -9.03 -4.77 -22.93
C ASN A 58 -7.84 -4.87 -23.89
N LEU A 59 -6.87 -5.73 -23.58
CA LEU A 59 -5.80 -6.08 -24.51
C LEU A 59 -6.36 -6.75 -25.78
N LYS A 60 -7.24 -7.75 -25.61
CA LYS A 60 -7.90 -8.45 -26.74
C LYS A 60 -8.75 -7.52 -27.60
N GLU A 61 -9.48 -6.59 -26.96
CA GLU A 61 -10.32 -5.60 -27.67
C GLU A 61 -9.49 -4.45 -28.30
N GLY A 62 -8.17 -4.41 -28.08
CA GLY A 62 -7.28 -3.41 -28.65
C GLY A 62 -7.37 -2.03 -28.00
N ARG A 63 -8.13 -1.89 -26.90
CA ARG A 63 -8.24 -0.64 -26.13
C ARG A 63 -7.07 -0.39 -25.18
N LEU A 64 -6.32 -1.41 -24.81
CA LEU A 64 -5.14 -1.32 -23.96
C LEU A 64 -3.91 -1.76 -24.74
N LYS A 65 -2.92 -0.90 -24.83
CA LYS A 65 -1.66 -1.15 -25.54
C LYS A 65 -0.46 -0.74 -24.70
N PHE A 66 0.70 -1.28 -25.03
CA PHE A 66 1.95 -1.01 -24.32
C PHE A 66 3.07 -0.67 -25.30
N THR A 67 3.88 0.32 -24.98
CA THR A 67 5.02 0.76 -25.78
C THR A 67 6.15 1.29 -24.89
N ASN A 68 7.37 1.33 -25.41
CA ASN A 68 8.48 2.05 -24.77
C ASN A 68 8.71 3.45 -25.37
N SER A 69 7.94 3.83 -26.41
CA SER A 69 8.01 5.16 -27.05
C SER A 69 6.98 6.11 -26.47
N LEU A 70 7.44 7.18 -25.83
CA LEU A 70 6.58 8.25 -25.34
C LEU A 70 5.94 9.02 -26.51
N GLU A 71 6.69 9.21 -27.61
CA GLU A 71 6.25 9.86 -28.83
C GLU A 71 5.02 9.16 -29.43
N GLU A 72 5.10 7.83 -29.56
CA GLU A 72 3.99 7.01 -30.07
C GLU A 72 2.76 7.11 -29.17
N ALA A 73 2.96 7.08 -27.86
CA ALA A 73 1.85 7.09 -26.90
C ALA A 73 1.09 8.41 -26.86
N ILE A 74 1.78 9.54 -27.01
CA ILE A 74 1.12 10.87 -26.93
C ILE A 74 0.54 11.34 -28.26
N ASP A 75 0.81 10.65 -29.38
CA ASP A 75 0.27 11.02 -30.68
C ASP A 75 -1.26 10.95 -30.68
N GLY A 76 -1.88 12.11 -30.90
CA GLY A 76 -3.34 12.28 -30.87
C GLY A 76 -3.99 11.99 -29.51
N CYS A 77 -3.26 11.88 -28.41
CA CYS A 77 -3.86 11.73 -27.09
C CYS A 77 -4.24 13.09 -26.50
N ALA A 78 -5.34 13.10 -25.72
CA ALA A 78 -5.82 14.31 -25.05
C ALA A 78 -5.24 14.46 -23.63
N VAL A 79 -5.03 13.35 -22.95
CA VAL A 79 -4.63 13.31 -21.53
C VAL A 79 -3.42 12.38 -21.35
N ILE A 80 -2.42 12.86 -20.63
CA ILE A 80 -1.20 12.12 -20.31
C ILE A 80 -1.09 11.97 -18.79
N PHE A 81 -1.23 10.76 -18.27
CA PHE A 81 -1.05 10.48 -16.86
C PHE A 81 0.41 10.13 -16.54
N LEU A 82 0.97 10.80 -15.56
CA LEU A 82 2.28 10.49 -14.98
C LEU A 82 2.07 9.60 -13.76
N ALA A 83 2.26 8.29 -13.91
CA ALA A 83 2.15 7.27 -12.86
C ALA A 83 3.54 6.68 -12.57
N LEU A 84 4.49 7.57 -12.27
CA LEU A 84 5.91 7.29 -12.16
C LEU A 84 6.31 7.06 -10.69
N PRO A 85 7.38 6.29 -10.43
CA PRO A 85 7.86 6.09 -9.08
C PRO A 85 8.38 7.41 -8.47
N THR A 86 8.07 7.61 -7.19
CA THR A 86 8.57 8.71 -6.35
C THR A 86 9.20 8.10 -5.09
N PRO A 87 10.35 7.38 -5.22
CA PRO A 87 10.96 6.73 -4.08
C PRO A 87 11.43 7.75 -3.06
N PRO A 88 11.49 7.39 -1.76
CA PRO A 88 12.03 8.26 -0.75
C PRO A 88 13.54 8.45 -0.96
N GLY A 89 14.02 9.69 -0.80
CA GLY A 89 15.41 10.01 -0.65
C GLY A 89 15.93 9.63 0.74
N GLU A 90 17.25 9.67 0.93
CA GLU A 90 17.87 9.39 2.23
C GLU A 90 17.43 10.36 3.33
N ASP A 91 17.03 11.57 2.95
CA ASP A 91 16.54 12.63 3.83
C ASP A 91 15.00 12.59 4.03
N GLY A 92 14.31 11.59 3.49
CA GLY A 92 12.85 11.46 3.52
C GLY A 92 12.11 12.30 2.46
N SER A 93 12.83 13.04 1.60
CA SER A 93 12.22 13.73 0.45
C SER A 93 11.72 12.73 -0.59
N ALA A 94 10.80 13.15 -1.46
CA ALA A 94 10.39 12.36 -2.61
C ALA A 94 11.31 12.65 -3.82
N ASP A 95 11.86 11.61 -4.44
CA ASP A 95 12.66 11.74 -5.66
C ASP A 95 11.76 11.99 -6.87
N LEU A 96 11.82 13.19 -7.42
CA LEU A 96 11.02 13.63 -8.57
C LEU A 96 11.74 13.52 -9.91
N ARG A 97 12.97 12.97 -9.96
CA ARG A 97 13.76 12.91 -11.21
C ARG A 97 13.01 12.23 -12.35
N TYR A 98 12.26 11.17 -12.05
CA TYR A 98 11.47 10.46 -13.06
C TYR A 98 10.32 11.31 -13.60
N VAL A 99 9.58 11.97 -12.74
CA VAL A 99 8.44 12.84 -13.11
C VAL A 99 8.93 14.03 -13.94
N LEU A 100 9.95 14.74 -13.44
CA LEU A 100 10.49 15.92 -14.13
C LEU A 100 11.23 15.57 -15.42
N GLY A 101 11.89 14.41 -15.49
CA GLY A 101 12.53 13.93 -16.72
C GLY A 101 11.51 13.64 -17.83
N VAL A 102 10.38 13.04 -17.49
CA VAL A 102 9.28 12.84 -18.45
C VAL A 102 8.64 14.17 -18.83
N ALA A 103 8.44 15.09 -17.89
CA ALA A 103 7.89 16.43 -18.17
C ALA A 103 8.79 17.23 -19.15
N ASP A 104 10.10 17.22 -18.96
CA ASP A 104 11.06 17.84 -19.88
C ASP A 104 11.01 17.19 -21.27
N HIS A 105 10.89 15.86 -21.35
CA HIS A 105 10.77 15.14 -22.60
C HIS A 105 9.45 15.48 -23.31
N LEU A 106 8.33 15.52 -22.59
CA LEU A 106 7.04 15.96 -23.14
C LEU A 106 7.13 17.35 -23.77
N GLY A 107 7.80 18.29 -23.09
CA GLY A 107 8.04 19.63 -23.64
C GLY A 107 8.75 19.64 -25.00
N LYS A 108 9.60 18.65 -25.26
CA LYS A 108 10.35 18.53 -26.55
C LYS A 108 9.54 17.90 -27.68
N ILE A 109 8.56 17.05 -27.35
CA ILE A 109 7.85 16.24 -28.36
C ILE A 109 6.39 16.63 -28.56
N MET A 110 5.80 17.42 -27.67
CA MET A 110 4.41 17.90 -27.81
C MET A 110 4.28 18.84 -29.00
N THR A 111 3.19 18.68 -29.77
CA THR A 111 2.87 19.50 -30.94
C THR A 111 1.50 20.18 -30.85
N ASP A 112 0.64 19.75 -29.94
CA ASP A 112 -0.73 20.20 -29.74
C ASP A 112 -1.07 20.25 -28.24
N TYR A 113 -2.26 20.78 -27.90
CA TYR A 113 -2.73 20.89 -26.53
C TYR A 113 -2.87 19.52 -25.86
N LYS A 114 -2.34 19.41 -24.65
CA LYS A 114 -2.44 18.23 -23.78
C LYS A 114 -2.78 18.64 -22.35
N VAL A 115 -3.50 17.77 -21.65
CA VAL A 115 -3.65 17.80 -20.20
C VAL A 115 -2.65 16.78 -19.61
N ILE A 116 -1.66 17.28 -18.88
CA ILE A 116 -0.64 16.47 -18.20
C ILE A 116 -1.08 16.28 -16.75
N VAL A 117 -1.24 15.03 -16.33
CA VAL A 117 -1.85 14.70 -15.04
C VAL A 117 -0.86 14.00 -14.14
N ASP A 118 -0.49 14.64 -13.03
CA ASP A 118 0.27 14.00 -11.96
C ASP A 118 -0.67 13.04 -11.20
N LYS A 119 -0.51 11.75 -11.46
CA LYS A 119 -1.22 10.66 -10.76
C LYS A 119 -0.39 10.10 -9.60
N SER A 120 0.92 10.20 -9.68
CA SER A 120 1.85 9.83 -8.63
C SER A 120 1.61 10.66 -7.36
N THR A 121 1.90 10.09 -6.20
CA THR A 121 1.94 10.84 -4.94
C THR A 121 3.21 11.70 -4.91
N VAL A 122 3.04 13.01 -4.96
CA VAL A 122 4.12 13.99 -5.12
C VAL A 122 4.01 15.10 -4.08
N PRO A 123 5.15 15.71 -3.65
CA PRO A 123 5.16 16.87 -2.76
C PRO A 123 4.40 18.07 -3.32
N VAL A 124 3.89 18.90 -2.40
CA VAL A 124 3.20 20.14 -2.75
C VAL A 124 4.11 21.06 -3.59
N GLY A 125 3.56 21.56 -4.71
CA GLY A 125 4.30 22.39 -5.67
C GLY A 125 4.94 21.59 -6.82
N THR A 126 4.71 20.28 -6.90
CA THR A 126 5.23 19.46 -8.01
C THR A 126 4.56 19.81 -9.34
N ALA A 127 3.26 20.12 -9.36
CA ALA A 127 2.57 20.56 -10.59
C ALA A 127 3.21 21.84 -11.17
N ASP A 128 3.65 22.78 -10.33
CA ASP A 128 4.38 23.97 -10.78
C ASP A 128 5.70 23.58 -11.46
N ARG A 129 6.46 22.67 -10.86
CA ARG A 129 7.73 22.17 -11.40
C ARG A 129 7.56 21.39 -12.71
N VAL A 130 6.49 20.60 -12.83
CA VAL A 130 6.12 19.90 -14.07
C VAL A 130 5.79 20.92 -15.16
N ARG A 131 5.00 21.95 -14.83
CA ARG A 131 4.68 23.04 -15.74
C ARG A 131 5.93 23.74 -16.25
N ASP A 132 6.85 24.09 -15.36
CA ASP A 132 8.09 24.76 -15.71
C ASP A 132 8.98 23.88 -16.62
N ALA A 133 9.07 22.57 -16.31
CA ALA A 133 9.85 21.63 -17.11
C ALA A 133 9.30 21.48 -18.55
N VAL A 134 7.99 21.39 -18.71
CA VAL A 134 7.34 21.36 -20.04
C VAL A 134 7.52 22.69 -20.77
N ALA A 135 7.24 23.83 -20.09
CA ALA A 135 7.30 25.16 -20.67
C ALA A 135 8.73 25.60 -21.07
N ALA A 136 9.76 24.95 -20.54
CA ALA A 136 11.13 25.17 -20.96
C ALA A 136 11.33 24.87 -22.46
N ASN A 137 10.64 23.87 -23.01
CA ASN A 137 10.80 23.42 -24.39
C ASN A 137 9.55 23.61 -25.25
N TYR A 138 8.34 23.62 -24.68
CA TYR A 138 7.07 23.80 -25.40
C TYR A 138 6.47 25.18 -25.14
N LYS A 139 6.07 25.88 -26.21
CA LYS A 139 5.51 27.24 -26.12
C LYS A 139 4.02 27.30 -26.49
N GLY A 140 3.41 26.16 -26.81
CA GLY A 140 1.97 26.05 -27.02
C GLY A 140 1.19 25.93 -25.72
N ASP A 141 -0.13 25.87 -25.84
CA ASP A 141 -1.03 25.71 -24.69
C ASP A 141 -1.00 24.27 -24.15
N PHE A 142 -1.00 24.13 -22.83
CA PHE A 142 -1.16 22.87 -22.10
C PHE A 142 -1.64 23.17 -20.68
N ASP A 143 -2.20 22.17 -20.02
CA ASP A 143 -2.55 22.24 -18.61
C ASP A 143 -1.83 21.16 -17.80
N VAL A 144 -1.51 21.46 -16.54
CA VAL A 144 -1.01 20.49 -15.56
C VAL A 144 -2.08 20.32 -14.49
N VAL A 145 -2.40 19.06 -14.20
CA VAL A 145 -3.44 18.65 -13.25
C VAL A 145 -2.81 17.76 -12.17
N SER A 146 -3.13 18.02 -10.92
CA SER A 146 -2.85 17.08 -9.82
C SER A 146 -4.10 16.24 -9.59
N ASN A 147 -4.00 14.93 -9.84
CA ASN A 147 -5.09 13.97 -9.66
C ASN A 147 -4.61 12.78 -8.82
N PRO A 148 -4.45 12.99 -7.51
CA PRO A 148 -3.94 11.96 -6.63
C PRO A 148 -4.84 10.71 -6.63
N GLU A 149 -4.22 9.55 -6.52
CA GLU A 149 -4.91 8.28 -6.40
C GLU A 149 -5.21 7.96 -4.92
N PHE A 150 -6.27 7.21 -4.66
CA PHE A 150 -6.63 6.71 -3.34
C PHE A 150 -6.86 5.20 -3.38
N LEU A 151 -6.11 4.51 -4.23
CA LEU A 151 -6.20 3.08 -4.45
C LEU A 151 -5.60 2.32 -3.25
N ARG A 152 -6.27 1.26 -2.85
CA ARG A 152 -5.77 0.33 -1.83
C ARG A 152 -5.36 -0.97 -2.52
N GLU A 153 -4.11 -1.34 -2.43
CA GLU A 153 -3.65 -2.65 -2.91
C GLU A 153 -4.58 -3.77 -2.41
N GLY A 154 -4.89 -4.73 -3.29
CA GLY A 154 -5.81 -5.83 -3.01
C GLY A 154 -7.30 -5.53 -3.25
N VAL A 155 -7.67 -4.25 -3.48
CA VAL A 155 -9.03 -3.80 -3.86
C VAL A 155 -8.99 -2.59 -4.78
N ALA A 156 -7.87 -2.34 -5.45
CA ALA A 156 -7.64 -1.14 -6.24
C ALA A 156 -8.53 -1.05 -7.48
N VAL A 157 -8.90 -2.18 -8.07
CA VAL A 157 -9.85 -2.20 -9.19
C VAL A 157 -11.20 -1.66 -8.75
N ASP A 158 -11.72 -2.12 -7.61
CA ASP A 158 -12.99 -1.63 -7.07
C ASP A 158 -12.90 -0.15 -6.67
N ASP A 159 -11.79 0.26 -6.00
CA ASP A 159 -11.56 1.65 -5.62
C ASP A 159 -11.48 2.58 -6.83
N PHE A 160 -10.93 2.11 -7.96
CA PHE A 160 -10.86 2.90 -9.19
C PHE A 160 -12.21 2.97 -9.89
N MET A 161 -12.91 1.82 -10.02
CA MET A 161 -14.18 1.73 -10.74
C MET A 161 -15.35 2.36 -9.99
N LYS A 162 -15.24 2.47 -8.65
CA LYS A 162 -16.25 3.05 -7.76
C LYS A 162 -15.58 3.89 -6.66
N PRO A 163 -14.94 5.01 -7.02
CA PRO A 163 -14.17 5.80 -6.05
C PRO A 163 -15.09 6.47 -5.03
N ASP A 164 -14.67 6.54 -3.76
CA ASP A 164 -15.36 7.35 -2.74
C ASP A 164 -15.41 8.83 -3.14
N ARG A 165 -14.39 9.32 -3.81
CA ARG A 165 -14.26 10.66 -4.41
C ARG A 165 -13.17 10.66 -5.47
N VAL A 166 -13.26 11.65 -6.38
CA VAL A 166 -12.19 12.01 -7.31
C VAL A 166 -11.71 13.42 -6.93
N VAL A 167 -10.42 13.62 -6.76
CA VAL A 167 -9.80 14.92 -6.49
C VAL A 167 -9.10 15.40 -7.75
N ILE A 168 -9.43 16.59 -8.21
CA ILE A 168 -8.84 17.24 -9.38
C ILE A 168 -8.34 18.61 -8.98
N GLY A 169 -7.03 18.77 -8.98
CA GLY A 169 -6.36 20.06 -8.80
C GLY A 169 -5.95 20.64 -10.14
N ALA A 170 -6.51 21.77 -10.53
CA ALA A 170 -6.20 22.43 -11.80
C ALA A 170 -6.35 23.94 -11.68
N GLU A 171 -5.84 24.68 -12.69
CA GLU A 171 -5.94 26.14 -12.74
C GLU A 171 -6.88 26.64 -13.84
N SER A 172 -7.23 25.80 -14.83
CA SER A 172 -8.08 26.17 -15.94
C SER A 172 -9.40 25.40 -15.92
N GLN A 173 -10.50 26.08 -16.33
CA GLN A 173 -11.80 25.43 -16.52
C GLN A 173 -11.71 24.33 -17.58
N ARG A 174 -10.92 24.54 -18.62
CA ARG A 174 -10.71 23.56 -19.69
C ARG A 174 -10.14 22.24 -19.17
N ALA A 175 -9.17 22.29 -18.23
CA ALA A 175 -8.63 21.10 -17.60
C ALA A 175 -9.68 20.38 -16.74
N PHE A 176 -10.49 21.11 -15.97
CA PHE A 176 -11.59 20.53 -15.21
C PHE A 176 -12.60 19.84 -16.13
N ASP A 177 -13.03 20.48 -17.22
CA ASP A 177 -14.01 19.91 -18.15
C ASP A 177 -13.51 18.59 -18.77
N VAL A 178 -12.23 18.51 -19.17
CA VAL A 178 -11.62 17.29 -19.72
C VAL A 178 -11.58 16.18 -18.67
N MET A 179 -11.20 16.51 -17.45
CA MET A 179 -11.11 15.53 -16.36
C MET A 179 -12.50 15.06 -15.90
N ASP A 180 -13.48 15.94 -15.85
CA ASP A 180 -14.87 15.60 -15.52
C ASP A 180 -15.47 14.66 -16.56
N GLU A 181 -15.25 14.91 -17.86
CA GLU A 181 -15.67 14.01 -18.93
C GLU A 181 -15.04 12.63 -18.76
N LEU A 182 -13.74 12.58 -18.45
CA LEU A 182 -13.02 11.31 -18.25
C LEU A 182 -13.54 10.53 -17.04
N TYR A 183 -13.82 11.20 -15.92
CA TYR A 183 -14.26 10.54 -14.69
C TYR A 183 -15.77 10.34 -14.57
N ALA A 184 -16.59 10.94 -15.47
CA ALA A 184 -18.05 10.81 -15.46
C ALA A 184 -18.56 9.36 -15.35
N PRO A 185 -17.97 8.35 -16.04
CA PRO A 185 -18.43 6.96 -15.92
C PRO A 185 -18.29 6.37 -14.50
N TYR A 186 -17.30 6.80 -13.73
CA TYR A 186 -16.94 6.24 -12.43
C TYR A 186 -17.75 6.84 -11.27
N VAL A 187 -18.29 8.06 -11.44
CA VAL A 187 -19.01 8.81 -10.40
C VAL A 187 -20.51 8.83 -10.57
N ARG A 188 -21.06 8.00 -11.46
CA ARG A 188 -22.52 7.94 -11.75
C ARG A 188 -23.40 7.65 -10.55
N GLN A 189 -22.84 7.08 -9.48
CA GLN A 189 -23.56 6.77 -8.25
C GLN A 189 -23.68 7.97 -7.29
N GLY A 190 -23.19 9.15 -7.71
CA GLY A 190 -23.26 10.39 -6.92
C GLY A 190 -22.03 10.64 -6.05
N ASN A 191 -20.96 9.90 -6.25
CA ASN A 191 -19.70 10.17 -5.58
C ASN A 191 -19.11 11.50 -6.06
N PRO A 192 -18.54 12.34 -5.18
CA PRO A 192 -18.15 13.69 -5.55
C PRO A 192 -16.88 13.71 -6.42
N VAL A 193 -16.87 14.60 -7.42
CA VAL A 193 -15.66 15.13 -8.03
C VAL A 193 -15.35 16.45 -7.34
N MET A 194 -14.17 16.55 -6.74
CA MET A 194 -13.76 17.71 -5.95
C MET A 194 -12.75 18.53 -6.74
N HIS A 195 -13.15 19.74 -7.17
CA HIS A 195 -12.28 20.69 -7.84
C HIS A 195 -11.57 21.56 -6.81
N MET A 196 -10.27 21.72 -6.97
CA MET A 196 -9.43 22.57 -6.11
C MET A 196 -8.18 23.04 -6.88
N ASP A 197 -7.36 23.86 -6.27
CA ASP A 197 -6.03 24.18 -6.81
C ASP A 197 -5.06 22.99 -6.73
N THR A 198 -3.99 23.02 -7.50
CA THR A 198 -3.04 21.90 -7.59
C THR A 198 -2.37 21.58 -6.26
N ARG A 199 -1.98 22.62 -5.50
CA ARG A 199 -1.28 22.44 -4.21
C ARG A 199 -2.19 21.81 -3.15
N SER A 200 -3.47 22.21 -3.10
CA SER A 200 -4.46 21.60 -2.23
C SER A 200 -4.72 20.14 -2.58
N ALA A 201 -4.76 19.80 -3.87
CA ALA A 201 -4.91 18.41 -4.31
C ALA A 201 -3.71 17.54 -3.92
N GLU A 202 -2.49 18.03 -4.13
CA GLU A 202 -1.25 17.35 -3.71
C GLU A 202 -1.23 17.13 -2.19
N LEU A 203 -1.52 18.16 -1.39
CA LEU A 203 -1.57 18.06 0.07
C LEU A 203 -2.65 17.10 0.56
N THR A 204 -3.80 17.06 -0.12
CA THR A 204 -4.93 16.19 0.26
C THR A 204 -4.54 14.72 0.32
N LYS A 205 -3.71 14.25 -0.62
CA LYS A 205 -3.23 12.85 -0.63
C LYS A 205 -2.37 12.54 0.60
N TYR A 206 -1.38 13.38 0.87
CA TYR A 206 -0.49 13.20 2.03
C TYR A 206 -1.27 13.30 3.35
N ALA A 207 -2.15 14.29 3.48
CA ALA A 207 -2.96 14.48 4.67
C ALA A 207 -3.88 13.28 4.92
N ALA A 208 -4.53 12.74 3.88
CA ALA A 208 -5.39 11.57 4.00
C ALA A 208 -4.62 10.34 4.49
N ASN A 209 -3.49 10.00 3.85
CA ASN A 209 -2.68 8.84 4.24
C ASN A 209 -2.06 9.00 5.63
N SER A 210 -1.57 10.20 5.97
CA SER A 210 -1.04 10.51 7.29
C SER A 210 -2.10 10.42 8.39
N PHE A 211 -3.33 10.85 8.10
CA PHE A 211 -4.44 10.72 9.05
C PHE A 211 -4.81 9.26 9.30
N LEU A 212 -4.84 8.43 8.25
CA LEU A 212 -5.08 6.99 8.40
C LEU A 212 -3.97 6.30 9.21
N ALA A 213 -2.71 6.63 8.95
CA ALA A 213 -1.57 6.15 9.73
C ALA A 213 -1.67 6.59 11.21
N THR A 214 -2.07 7.84 11.45
CA THR A 214 -2.32 8.36 12.81
C THR A 214 -3.38 7.55 13.55
N LYS A 215 -4.49 7.19 12.90
CA LYS A 215 -5.54 6.36 13.52
C LYS A 215 -4.99 4.99 13.96
N ILE A 216 -4.14 4.37 13.13
CA ILE A 216 -3.52 3.07 13.46
C ILE A 216 -2.56 3.22 14.65
N SER A 217 -1.63 4.18 14.60
CA SER A 217 -0.67 4.41 15.69
C SER A 217 -1.37 4.80 16.98
N PHE A 218 -2.41 5.65 16.93
CA PHE A 218 -3.23 5.98 18.10
C PHE A 218 -3.86 4.74 18.73
N MET A 219 -4.43 3.83 17.93
CA MET A 219 -5.03 2.61 18.46
C MET A 219 -3.98 1.62 18.98
N ASN A 220 -2.76 1.61 18.43
CA ASN A 220 -1.65 0.83 18.97
C ASN A 220 -1.20 1.35 20.34
N GLU A 221 -1.14 2.66 20.55
CA GLU A 221 -0.90 3.28 21.86
C GLU A 221 -2.00 2.90 22.86
N ILE A 222 -3.28 3.00 22.45
CA ILE A 222 -4.41 2.56 23.27
C ILE A 222 -4.33 1.07 23.62
N ALA A 223 -3.88 0.22 22.68
CA ALA A 223 -3.69 -1.20 22.94
C ALA A 223 -2.63 -1.46 24.02
N ARG A 224 -1.49 -0.77 23.97
CA ARG A 224 -0.45 -0.85 25.01
C ARG A 224 -1.00 -0.40 26.37
N LEU A 225 -1.76 0.69 26.38
CA LEU A 225 -2.38 1.18 27.60
C LEU A 225 -3.42 0.20 28.15
N CYS A 226 -4.20 -0.47 27.29
CA CYS A 226 -5.14 -1.53 27.70
C CYS A 226 -4.41 -2.67 28.41
N GLU A 227 -3.25 -3.13 27.89
CA GLU A 227 -2.47 -4.18 28.54
C GLU A 227 -2.01 -3.78 29.96
N LEU A 228 -1.62 -2.52 30.16
CA LEU A 228 -1.18 -1.99 31.45
C LEU A 228 -2.33 -1.79 32.45
N LEU A 229 -3.50 -1.42 31.96
CA LEU A 229 -4.68 -1.12 32.80
C LEU A 229 -5.63 -2.30 32.97
N GLY A 230 -5.38 -3.45 32.28
CA GLY A 230 -6.26 -4.61 32.30
C GLY A 230 -7.56 -4.41 31.52
N ALA A 231 -7.58 -3.51 30.53
CA ALA A 231 -8.69 -3.31 29.60
C ALA A 231 -8.57 -4.18 28.34
N ASP A 232 -9.64 -4.27 27.58
CA ASP A 232 -9.68 -4.99 26.28
C ASP A 232 -9.78 -3.98 25.14
N VAL A 233 -8.76 -3.95 24.27
CA VAL A 233 -8.71 -2.99 23.15
C VAL A 233 -9.81 -3.20 22.11
N ASP A 234 -10.34 -4.42 21.95
CA ASP A 234 -11.43 -4.68 21.01
C ASP A 234 -12.74 -4.05 21.51
N MET A 235 -12.96 -4.06 22.83
CA MET A 235 -14.10 -3.36 23.44
C MET A 235 -13.95 -1.84 23.33
N VAL A 236 -12.76 -1.33 23.64
CA VAL A 236 -12.45 0.11 23.48
C VAL A 236 -12.63 0.54 22.03
N ARG A 237 -12.08 -0.22 21.06
CA ARG A 237 -12.22 0.03 19.63
C ARG A 237 -13.67 0.06 19.16
N LYS A 238 -14.48 -0.90 19.61
CA LYS A 238 -15.93 -0.94 19.31
C LYS A 238 -16.64 0.28 19.87
N GLY A 239 -16.33 0.67 21.11
CA GLY A 239 -16.89 1.87 21.75
C GLY A 239 -16.53 3.15 21.00
N VAL A 240 -15.22 3.38 20.75
CA VAL A 240 -14.72 4.55 20.02
C VAL A 240 -15.27 4.59 18.59
N GLY A 241 -15.23 3.47 17.87
CA GLY A 241 -15.66 3.41 16.47
C GLY A 241 -17.17 3.44 16.26
N SER A 242 -17.99 3.39 17.31
CA SER A 242 -19.44 3.55 17.25
C SER A 242 -19.89 5.02 17.12
N ASP A 243 -19.00 5.96 17.39
CA ASP A 243 -19.23 7.39 17.15
C ASP A 243 -19.02 7.68 15.66
N ASP A 244 -20.05 8.14 14.94
CA ASP A 244 -20.01 8.42 13.51
C ASP A 244 -18.98 9.51 13.13
N ARG A 245 -18.63 10.40 14.06
CA ARG A 245 -17.59 11.42 13.88
C ARG A 245 -16.19 10.80 13.76
N ILE A 246 -15.97 9.58 14.31
CA ILE A 246 -14.70 8.85 14.31
C ILE A 246 -14.73 7.75 13.25
N GLY A 247 -15.80 6.94 13.23
CA GLY A 247 -16.00 5.82 12.32
C GLY A 247 -15.14 4.60 12.66
N LYS A 248 -15.52 3.45 12.12
CA LYS A 248 -14.95 2.13 12.49
C LYS A 248 -13.63 1.77 11.78
N ARG A 249 -13.33 2.42 10.67
CA ARG A 249 -12.20 2.05 9.80
C ARG A 249 -10.88 2.57 10.36
N PHE A 250 -9.80 1.79 10.17
CA PHE A 250 -8.43 2.11 10.60
C PHE A 250 -8.24 2.23 12.12
N LEU A 251 -9.10 1.57 12.91
CA LEU A 251 -8.99 1.48 14.36
C LEU A 251 -8.56 0.08 14.85
N PHE A 252 -7.97 -0.73 13.99
CA PHE A 252 -7.52 -2.08 14.34
C PHE A 252 -6.07 -2.05 14.82
N PRO A 253 -5.80 -2.37 16.09
CA PRO A 253 -4.43 -2.48 16.58
C PRO A 253 -3.75 -3.75 16.04
N GLY A 254 -2.43 -3.72 15.99
CA GLY A 254 -1.62 -4.84 15.54
C GLY A 254 -0.14 -4.53 15.69
N ILE A 255 0.72 -5.28 15.01
CA ILE A 255 2.18 -5.08 15.03
C ILE A 255 2.65 -3.96 14.06
N GLY A 256 1.92 -2.88 13.98
CA GLY A 256 2.24 -1.74 13.12
C GLY A 256 1.78 -1.89 11.68
N TYR A 257 1.98 -0.81 10.92
CA TYR A 257 1.69 -0.75 9.50
C TYR A 257 2.98 -0.74 8.67
N GLY A 258 2.87 -1.22 7.45
CA GLY A 258 3.88 -1.18 6.40
C GLY A 258 3.26 -0.76 5.07
N GLY A 259 3.81 -1.30 3.99
CA GLY A 259 3.41 -1.03 2.61
C GLY A 259 4.10 0.18 2.00
N SER A 260 3.86 0.37 0.72
CA SER A 260 4.51 1.40 -0.09
C SER A 260 4.03 2.82 0.16
N CYS A 261 2.88 2.99 0.84
CA CYS A 261 2.22 4.30 0.93
C CYS A 261 2.43 4.96 2.30
N PHE A 262 1.93 4.36 3.39
CA PHE A 262 1.89 5.04 4.69
C PHE A 262 3.27 5.46 5.21
N PRO A 263 4.29 4.57 5.27
CA PRO A 263 5.60 5.00 5.77
C PRO A 263 6.18 6.14 4.95
N LYS A 264 6.20 5.98 3.63
CA LYS A 264 6.75 6.98 2.71
C LYS A 264 6.01 8.31 2.77
N ASP A 265 4.67 8.30 2.79
CA ASP A 265 3.87 9.53 2.70
C ASP A 265 3.89 10.32 4.02
N VAL A 266 3.94 9.63 5.18
CA VAL A 266 4.15 10.28 6.48
C VAL A 266 5.52 10.97 6.52
N GLN A 267 6.60 10.26 6.12
CA GLN A 267 7.95 10.83 6.07
C GLN A 267 8.03 12.03 5.12
N ALA A 268 7.45 11.91 3.92
CA ALA A 268 7.45 13.00 2.95
C ALA A 268 6.69 14.24 3.45
N LEU A 269 5.60 14.06 4.21
CA LEU A 269 4.87 15.18 4.79
C LEU A 269 5.63 15.83 5.96
N VAL A 270 6.30 15.04 6.80
CA VAL A 270 7.21 15.56 7.85
C VAL A 270 8.36 16.36 7.23
N HIS A 271 8.98 15.81 6.17
CA HIS A 271 10.05 16.52 5.44
C HIS A 271 9.54 17.81 4.79
N SER A 272 8.38 17.77 4.13
CA SER A 272 7.76 18.96 3.51
C SER A 272 7.45 20.04 4.54
N ALA A 273 6.98 19.66 5.72
CA ALA A 273 6.76 20.60 6.82
C ALA A 273 8.07 21.24 7.30
N ALA A 274 9.12 20.45 7.45
CA ALA A 274 10.44 20.95 7.86
C ALA A 274 11.06 21.92 6.84
N SER A 275 10.79 21.73 5.54
CA SER A 275 11.27 22.61 4.47
C SER A 275 10.70 24.05 4.53
N VAL A 276 9.62 24.25 5.31
CA VAL A 276 8.99 25.54 5.59
C VAL A 276 9.05 25.92 7.08
N ASP A 277 10.05 25.39 7.79
CA ASP A 277 10.29 25.63 9.22
C ASP A 277 9.12 25.25 10.15
N TYR A 278 8.28 24.27 9.74
CA TYR A 278 7.17 23.77 10.54
C TYR A 278 7.49 22.41 11.17
N ASP A 279 7.47 22.34 12.51
CA ASP A 279 7.65 21.09 13.27
C ASP A 279 6.34 20.30 13.37
N PHE A 280 6.19 19.23 12.58
CA PHE A 280 4.98 18.41 12.55
C PHE A 280 5.00 17.33 13.66
N LYS A 281 4.73 17.73 14.89
CA LYS A 281 4.84 16.90 16.11
C LYS A 281 4.04 15.62 16.05
N ILE A 282 2.77 15.67 15.60
CA ILE A 282 1.88 14.50 15.58
C ILE A 282 2.46 13.41 14.68
N LEU A 283 2.94 13.74 13.48
CA LEU A 283 3.44 12.74 12.55
C LEU A 283 4.77 12.14 12.99
N LYS A 284 5.64 12.91 13.63
CA LYS A 284 6.88 12.37 14.24
C LYS A 284 6.54 11.33 15.31
N ALA A 285 5.56 11.60 16.18
CA ALA A 285 5.09 10.63 17.16
C ALA A 285 4.46 9.39 16.50
N VAL A 286 3.73 9.56 15.40
CA VAL A 286 3.15 8.44 14.64
C VAL A 286 4.24 7.49 14.09
N GLU A 287 5.33 8.03 13.56
CA GLU A 287 6.49 7.25 13.09
C GLU A 287 7.17 6.49 14.22
N GLU A 288 7.43 7.18 15.34
CA GLU A 288 8.06 6.60 16.54
C GLU A 288 7.23 5.44 17.08
N VAL A 289 5.92 5.66 17.29
CA VAL A 289 4.99 4.62 17.75
C VAL A 289 4.95 3.44 16.78
N ASN A 290 4.94 3.67 15.46
CA ASN A 290 4.91 2.58 14.49
C ASN A 290 6.20 1.74 14.50
N ALA A 291 7.35 2.40 14.61
CA ALA A 291 8.65 1.72 14.69
C ALA A 291 8.76 0.82 15.93
N GLU A 292 8.28 1.30 17.08
CA GLU A 292 8.21 0.50 18.29
C GLU A 292 7.20 -0.66 18.20
N GLN A 293 6.05 -0.38 17.55
CA GLN A 293 4.97 -1.36 17.45
C GLN A 293 5.32 -2.58 16.61
N LYS A 294 6.15 -2.44 15.59
CA LYS A 294 6.67 -3.57 14.80
C LYS A 294 7.40 -4.62 15.67
N LYS A 295 7.91 -4.22 16.82
CA LYS A 295 8.63 -5.07 17.78
C LYS A 295 7.77 -5.56 18.96
N ALA A 296 6.48 -5.25 19.01
CA ALA A 296 5.61 -5.44 20.19
C ALA A 296 5.48 -6.91 20.64
N LEU A 297 5.63 -7.89 19.76
CA LEU A 297 5.58 -9.32 20.13
C LEU A 297 6.88 -9.85 20.74
N LEU A 298 8.04 -9.27 20.42
CA LEU A 298 9.33 -9.79 20.90
C LEU A 298 9.44 -9.84 22.42
N PRO A 299 9.07 -8.79 23.18
CA PRO A 299 9.07 -8.85 24.63
C PRO A 299 8.17 -9.96 25.19
N LYS A 300 7.01 -10.22 24.58
CA LYS A 300 6.08 -11.29 25.00
C LYS A 300 6.69 -12.68 24.74
N ILE A 301 7.34 -12.86 23.58
CA ILE A 301 8.07 -14.10 23.25
C ILE A 301 9.18 -14.35 24.26
N MET A 302 10.00 -13.34 24.53
CA MET A 302 11.10 -13.44 25.48
C MET A 302 10.64 -13.63 26.93
N GLN A 303 9.52 -13.01 27.31
CA GLN A 303 8.91 -13.23 28.64
C GLN A 303 8.42 -14.67 28.79
N HIS A 304 7.88 -15.28 27.73
CA HIS A 304 7.39 -16.66 27.79
C HIS A 304 8.52 -17.71 27.82
N TYR A 305 9.51 -17.56 26.94
CA TYR A 305 10.54 -18.58 26.72
C TYR A 305 11.88 -18.29 27.41
N GLY A 306 12.18 -17.05 27.76
CA GLY A 306 13.47 -16.61 28.24
C GLY A 306 14.59 -16.67 27.21
N ASN A 307 14.72 -17.80 26.50
CA ASN A 307 15.66 -18.02 25.40
C ASN A 307 14.96 -18.79 24.25
N ILE A 308 15.22 -18.37 23.03
CA ILE A 308 14.65 -18.99 21.80
C ILE A 308 15.72 -19.58 20.88
N GLU A 309 16.99 -19.63 21.30
CA GLU A 309 18.06 -20.25 20.53
C GLU A 309 17.73 -21.69 20.16
N GLY A 310 17.82 -22.02 18.89
CA GLY A 310 17.51 -23.34 18.32
C GLY A 310 16.02 -23.68 18.23
N LYS A 311 15.10 -22.84 18.73
CA LYS A 311 13.65 -23.06 18.60
C LYS A 311 13.18 -22.89 17.17
N ILE A 312 12.17 -23.67 16.79
CA ILE A 312 11.51 -23.58 15.48
C ILE A 312 10.28 -22.70 15.62
N VAL A 313 10.23 -21.64 14.85
CA VAL A 313 9.12 -20.67 14.82
C VAL A 313 8.35 -20.81 13.51
N ALA A 314 7.06 -21.06 13.60
CA ALA A 314 6.15 -20.93 12.47
C ALA A 314 5.74 -19.45 12.34
N LEU A 315 5.89 -18.87 11.15
CA LEU A 315 5.49 -17.50 10.85
C LEU A 315 4.44 -17.49 9.73
N TRP A 316 3.25 -17.00 10.04
CA TRP A 316 2.15 -16.87 9.12
C TRP A 316 1.96 -15.43 8.67
N GLY A 317 2.07 -15.21 7.35
CA GLY A 317 1.94 -13.91 6.72
C GLY A 317 3.27 -13.16 6.63
N LEU A 318 3.58 -12.68 5.43
CA LEU A 318 4.81 -11.98 5.08
C LEU A 318 4.54 -10.64 4.41
N ALA A 319 3.45 -10.54 3.63
CA ALA A 319 2.98 -9.27 3.09
C ALA A 319 2.55 -8.32 4.22
N PHE A 320 2.60 -7.01 3.98
CA PHE A 320 2.22 -6.02 5.00
C PHE A 320 0.72 -6.06 5.36
N LYS A 321 -0.11 -6.62 4.48
CA LYS A 321 -1.54 -6.87 4.66
C LYS A 321 -2.02 -7.99 3.73
N PRO A 322 -3.26 -8.52 3.88
CA PRO A 322 -3.83 -9.49 2.96
C PRO A 322 -4.07 -8.96 1.54
N ASN A 323 -4.18 -9.88 0.58
CA ASN A 323 -4.53 -9.63 -0.83
C ASN A 323 -3.52 -8.77 -1.60
N THR A 324 -2.25 -8.82 -1.20
CA THR A 324 -1.12 -8.20 -1.93
C THR A 324 0.14 -9.05 -1.75
N ASP A 325 1.07 -8.91 -2.67
CA ASP A 325 2.43 -9.46 -2.58
C ASP A 325 3.46 -8.42 -2.11
N ASP A 326 3.01 -7.21 -1.74
CA ASP A 326 3.88 -6.11 -1.28
C ASP A 326 4.42 -6.37 0.11
N ILE A 327 5.76 -6.36 0.21
CA ILE A 327 6.50 -6.64 1.44
C ILE A 327 7.25 -5.42 1.98
N ARG A 328 7.12 -4.26 1.31
CA ARG A 328 7.81 -3.03 1.71
C ARG A 328 7.38 -2.62 3.11
N GLU A 329 8.36 -2.38 4.00
CA GLU A 329 8.10 -2.01 5.39
C GLU A 329 7.18 -3.02 6.15
N ALA A 330 7.06 -4.25 5.67
CA ALA A 330 6.23 -5.27 6.31
C ALA A 330 6.81 -5.66 7.68
N PRO A 331 6.01 -5.63 8.76
CA PRO A 331 6.48 -6.01 10.10
C PRO A 331 7.04 -7.44 10.18
N ALA A 332 6.59 -8.33 9.29
CA ALA A 332 7.07 -9.70 9.21
C ALA A 332 8.57 -9.80 8.89
N LEU A 333 9.12 -8.87 8.09
CA LEU A 333 10.54 -8.87 7.76
C LEU A 333 11.40 -8.56 8.99
N GLU A 334 11.03 -7.52 9.75
CA GLU A 334 11.70 -7.18 11.01
C GLU A 334 11.57 -8.32 12.04
N MET A 335 10.43 -9.03 12.04
CA MET A 335 10.22 -10.19 12.91
C MET A 335 11.15 -11.35 12.54
N ILE A 336 11.32 -11.67 11.24
CA ILE A 336 12.26 -12.69 10.77
C ILE A 336 13.68 -12.35 11.22
N GLU A 337 14.12 -11.12 11.02
CA GLU A 337 15.46 -10.66 11.41
C GLU A 337 15.66 -10.80 12.92
N ALA A 338 14.77 -10.25 13.71
CA ALA A 338 14.89 -10.30 15.17
C ALA A 338 14.86 -11.73 15.74
N LEU A 339 14.00 -12.61 15.22
CA LEU A 339 13.96 -14.01 15.66
C LEU A 339 15.22 -14.77 15.27
N THR A 340 15.76 -14.54 14.08
CA THR A 340 16.99 -15.21 13.63
C THR A 340 18.24 -14.68 14.35
N GLU A 341 18.31 -13.39 14.65
CA GLU A 341 19.37 -12.81 15.49
C GLU A 341 19.39 -13.40 16.90
N LEU A 342 18.22 -13.77 17.44
CA LEU A 342 18.08 -14.48 18.71
C LEU A 342 18.31 -16.00 18.60
N GLY A 343 18.74 -16.48 17.44
CA GLY A 343 19.12 -17.89 17.20
C GLY A 343 17.95 -18.83 16.90
N ALA A 344 16.74 -18.32 16.68
CA ALA A 344 15.60 -19.14 16.27
C ALA A 344 15.66 -19.54 14.79
N LYS A 345 14.99 -20.64 14.43
CA LYS A 345 14.82 -21.12 13.06
C LYS A 345 13.42 -20.79 12.58
N VAL A 346 13.28 -19.85 11.64
CA VAL A 346 11.98 -19.41 11.15
C VAL A 346 11.53 -20.26 9.96
N ARG A 347 10.32 -20.79 10.02
CA ARG A 347 9.58 -21.38 8.91
C ARG A 347 8.42 -20.48 8.56
N ALA A 348 8.38 -19.98 7.34
CA ALA A 348 7.47 -18.95 6.93
C ALA A 348 6.53 -19.40 5.80
N TYR A 349 5.31 -18.86 5.81
CA TYR A 349 4.36 -19.05 4.74
C TYR A 349 3.53 -17.77 4.53
N ASP A 350 3.31 -17.45 3.27
CA ASP A 350 2.39 -16.40 2.81
C ASP A 350 1.77 -16.85 1.47
N PRO A 351 0.48 -16.61 1.21
CA PRO A 351 -0.15 -16.99 -0.05
C PRO A 351 0.48 -16.38 -1.30
N GLU A 352 0.98 -15.13 -1.23
CA GLU A 352 1.42 -14.36 -2.41
C GLU A 352 2.86 -13.83 -2.31
N ALA A 353 3.33 -13.49 -1.10
CA ALA A 353 4.57 -12.74 -0.92
C ALA A 353 5.85 -13.60 -0.82
N MET A 354 5.74 -14.93 -0.86
CA MET A 354 6.86 -15.86 -0.63
C MET A 354 8.08 -15.58 -1.51
N ALA A 355 7.86 -15.39 -2.82
CA ALA A 355 8.94 -15.17 -3.78
C ALA A 355 9.68 -13.84 -3.51
N ASN A 356 8.93 -12.78 -3.19
CA ASN A 356 9.47 -11.46 -2.91
C ASN A 356 10.30 -11.47 -1.62
N VAL A 357 9.83 -12.12 -0.56
CA VAL A 357 10.57 -12.24 0.70
C VAL A 357 11.81 -13.11 0.55
N LYS A 358 11.71 -14.23 -0.18
CA LYS A 358 12.86 -15.11 -0.43
C LYS A 358 13.98 -14.38 -1.18
N ALA A 359 13.65 -13.51 -2.11
CA ALA A 359 14.63 -12.71 -2.86
C ALA A 359 15.44 -11.76 -1.95
N ILE A 360 14.84 -11.26 -0.84
CA ILE A 360 15.48 -10.33 0.09
C ILE A 360 16.13 -11.05 1.27
N MET A 361 15.41 -12.01 1.88
CA MET A 361 15.83 -12.66 3.11
C MET A 361 16.74 -13.88 2.89
N GLY A 362 16.76 -14.43 1.66
CA GLY A 362 17.58 -15.61 1.35
C GLY A 362 17.29 -16.76 2.30
N ASP A 363 18.35 -17.28 2.95
CA ASP A 363 18.29 -18.44 3.85
C ASP A 363 17.95 -18.08 5.31
N LYS A 364 17.61 -16.81 5.62
CA LYS A 364 17.19 -16.41 6.99
C LYS A 364 15.90 -17.12 7.43
N ALA A 365 15.05 -17.52 6.47
CA ALA A 365 13.86 -18.30 6.74
C ALA A 365 13.72 -19.48 5.78
N THR A 366 13.11 -20.57 6.27
CA THR A 366 12.68 -21.68 5.43
C THR A 366 11.26 -21.42 4.94
N PHE A 367 11.05 -21.35 3.63
CA PHE A 367 9.76 -21.11 3.04
C PHE A 367 9.03 -22.43 2.79
N CYS A 368 7.81 -22.55 3.33
CA CYS A 368 6.99 -23.77 3.31
C CYS A 368 5.84 -23.65 2.32
N ASP A 369 5.38 -24.78 1.76
CA ASP A 369 4.33 -24.83 0.74
C ASP A 369 2.91 -24.57 1.29
N SER A 370 2.73 -24.57 2.61
CA SER A 370 1.47 -24.28 3.28
C SER A 370 1.66 -23.77 4.69
N SER A 371 0.65 -23.09 5.23
CA SER A 371 0.62 -22.62 6.61
C SER A 371 0.81 -23.78 7.60
N TYR A 372 0.21 -24.93 7.37
CA TYR A 372 0.35 -26.09 8.24
C TYR A 372 1.75 -26.75 8.19
N HIS A 373 2.44 -26.72 7.05
CA HIS A 373 3.81 -27.24 6.93
C HIS A 373 4.79 -26.43 7.81
N THR A 374 4.54 -25.15 8.03
CA THR A 374 5.36 -24.33 8.96
C THR A 374 5.29 -24.83 10.39
N LEU A 375 4.15 -25.42 10.79
CA LEU A 375 3.86 -25.86 12.16
C LEU A 375 4.50 -27.17 12.55
N GLU A 376 4.95 -27.99 11.59
CA GLU A 376 5.49 -29.33 11.89
C GLU A 376 6.70 -29.28 12.82
N GLY A 377 6.49 -29.65 14.08
CA GLY A 377 7.49 -29.59 15.13
C GLY A 377 7.91 -28.17 15.54
N ALA A 378 7.12 -27.14 15.21
CA ALA A 378 7.35 -25.78 15.65
C ALA A 378 7.13 -25.62 17.16
N ASP A 379 7.98 -24.83 17.80
CA ASP A 379 7.84 -24.52 19.22
C ASP A 379 6.72 -23.50 19.46
N PHE A 380 6.54 -22.52 18.54
CA PHE A 380 5.44 -21.57 18.62
C PHE A 380 5.06 -21.01 17.24
N LEU A 381 3.86 -20.43 17.17
CA LEU A 381 3.33 -19.75 15.99
C LEU A 381 3.34 -18.24 16.20
N VAL A 382 3.80 -17.49 15.19
CA VAL A 382 3.66 -16.02 15.08
C VAL A 382 2.75 -15.71 13.90
N ILE A 383 1.76 -14.83 14.09
CA ILE A 383 0.88 -14.34 13.02
C ILE A 383 1.21 -12.87 12.76
N ALA A 384 1.69 -12.57 11.55
CA ALA A 384 2.10 -11.22 11.18
C ALA A 384 1.15 -10.55 10.16
N THR A 385 0.36 -11.35 9.41
CA THR A 385 -0.62 -10.84 8.45
C THR A 385 -1.92 -11.62 8.55
N GLU A 386 -3.05 -10.91 8.50
CA GLU A 386 -4.39 -11.45 8.72
C GLU A 386 -5.04 -12.01 7.46
N TRP A 387 -4.35 -12.89 6.72
CA TRP A 387 -4.91 -13.52 5.53
C TRP A 387 -6.23 -14.25 5.82
N PRO A 388 -7.21 -14.24 4.89
CA PRO A 388 -8.49 -14.92 5.11
C PRO A 388 -8.35 -16.41 5.48
N GLU A 389 -7.40 -17.11 4.87
CA GLU A 389 -7.17 -18.56 5.14
C GLU A 389 -6.66 -18.84 6.56
N PHE A 390 -6.08 -17.86 7.26
CA PHE A 390 -5.62 -18.02 8.64
C PHE A 390 -6.72 -17.80 9.67
N ARG A 391 -7.89 -17.23 9.28
CA ARG A 391 -8.96 -16.83 10.22
C ARG A 391 -9.71 -17.99 10.84
N THR A 392 -9.84 -19.09 10.12
CA THR A 392 -10.59 -20.28 10.55
C THR A 392 -9.76 -21.55 10.39
N PRO A 393 -8.61 -21.67 11.11
CA PRO A 393 -7.76 -22.83 11.00
C PRO A 393 -8.38 -24.02 11.74
N ASP A 394 -7.93 -25.22 11.39
CA ASP A 394 -8.19 -26.41 12.20
C ASP A 394 -7.26 -26.40 13.42
N PHE A 395 -7.77 -25.93 14.57
CA PHE A 395 -7.02 -25.88 15.82
C PHE A 395 -6.54 -27.24 16.30
N SER A 396 -7.29 -28.33 16.03
CA SER A 396 -6.88 -29.68 16.38
C SER A 396 -5.65 -30.10 15.59
N LYS A 397 -5.60 -29.73 14.30
CA LYS A 397 -4.43 -29.97 13.46
C LYS A 397 -3.23 -29.15 13.90
N ILE A 398 -3.43 -27.87 14.27
CA ILE A 398 -2.35 -27.04 14.83
C ILE A 398 -1.77 -27.72 16.09
N GLN A 399 -2.61 -28.20 17.01
CA GLN A 399 -2.18 -28.89 18.23
C GLN A 399 -1.36 -30.16 17.96
N LEU A 400 -1.68 -30.89 16.91
CA LEU A 400 -0.98 -32.12 16.54
C LEU A 400 0.39 -31.86 15.92
N LEU A 401 0.55 -30.74 15.21
CA LEU A 401 1.76 -30.41 14.48
C LEU A 401 2.80 -29.69 15.31
N MET A 402 2.38 -28.85 16.26
CA MET A 402 3.27 -28.07 17.11
C MET A 402 3.76 -28.83 18.33
N LYS A 403 4.98 -28.53 18.80
CA LYS A 403 5.49 -29.04 20.07
C LYS A 403 4.80 -28.36 21.26
N ASP A 404 4.83 -27.02 21.27
CA ASP A 404 4.22 -26.21 22.31
C ASP A 404 2.93 -25.57 21.73
N LYS A 405 1.90 -25.48 22.55
CA LYS A 405 0.62 -24.88 22.13
C LYS A 405 0.61 -23.38 22.40
N VAL A 406 1.56 -22.65 21.79
CA VAL A 406 1.78 -21.22 22.03
C VAL A 406 1.63 -20.43 20.74
N ILE A 407 0.80 -19.40 20.78
CA ILE A 407 0.53 -18.51 19.64
C ILE A 407 0.80 -17.07 20.05
N PHE A 408 1.58 -16.35 19.24
CA PHE A 408 1.79 -14.90 19.32
C PHE A 408 1.10 -14.25 18.11
N ASP A 409 -0.02 -13.59 18.35
CA ASP A 409 -0.87 -13.05 17.30
C ASP A 409 -0.73 -11.53 17.20
N GLY A 410 -0.03 -11.08 16.17
CA GLY A 410 0.20 -9.66 15.89
C GLY A 410 -0.98 -8.93 15.22
N ARG A 411 -2.08 -9.63 14.94
CA ARG A 411 -3.23 -9.10 14.21
C ARG A 411 -4.57 -9.29 14.92
N ASN A 412 -4.53 -9.87 16.14
CA ASN A 412 -5.74 -10.16 16.90
C ASN A 412 -6.76 -11.01 16.09
N LEU A 413 -6.24 -12.00 15.37
CA LEU A 413 -6.98 -12.79 14.39
C LEU A 413 -8.01 -13.70 15.05
N PHE A 414 -7.66 -14.25 16.23
CA PHE A 414 -8.49 -15.23 16.92
C PHE A 414 -9.23 -14.62 18.12
N GLU A 415 -10.46 -15.10 18.32
CA GLU A 415 -11.24 -14.78 19.51
C GLU A 415 -10.65 -15.51 20.73
N LEU A 416 -10.56 -14.80 21.87
CA LEU A 416 -9.94 -15.31 23.09
C LEU A 416 -10.61 -16.61 23.58
N ASP A 417 -11.94 -16.69 23.57
CA ASP A 417 -12.68 -17.86 24.01
C ASP A 417 -12.40 -19.08 23.13
N THR A 418 -12.18 -18.87 21.82
CA THR A 418 -11.89 -19.96 20.89
C THR A 418 -10.51 -20.56 21.20
N VAL A 419 -9.48 -19.77 21.35
CA VAL A 419 -8.12 -20.25 21.64
C VAL A 419 -8.03 -20.89 23.02
N LYS A 420 -8.75 -20.34 24.01
CA LYS A 420 -8.85 -20.90 25.36
C LYS A 420 -9.54 -22.27 25.33
N LYS A 421 -10.64 -22.43 24.60
CA LYS A 421 -11.36 -23.72 24.45
C LYS A 421 -10.45 -24.80 23.86
N HIS A 422 -9.53 -24.43 22.98
CA HIS A 422 -8.57 -25.36 22.38
C HIS A 422 -7.28 -25.50 23.20
N GLY A 423 -7.17 -24.90 24.39
CA GLY A 423 -6.07 -25.06 25.31
C GLY A 423 -4.72 -24.52 24.80
N PHE A 424 -4.75 -23.41 24.06
CA PHE A 424 -3.56 -22.69 23.66
C PHE A 424 -3.18 -21.62 24.68
N THR A 425 -1.90 -21.46 24.92
CA THR A 425 -1.35 -20.21 25.45
C THR A 425 -1.33 -19.20 24.32
N TYR A 426 -1.89 -18.02 24.57
CA TYR A 426 -2.11 -17.05 23.49
C TYR A 426 -1.77 -15.64 23.94
N TYR A 427 -0.94 -15.00 23.16
CA TYR A 427 -0.51 -13.61 23.31
C TYR A 427 -0.99 -12.80 22.11
N SER A 428 -1.58 -11.67 22.37
CA SER A 428 -2.12 -10.78 21.33
C SER A 428 -1.81 -9.32 21.67
N ILE A 429 -2.36 -8.39 20.94
CA ILE A 429 -2.12 -6.96 21.09
C ILE A 429 -3.29 -6.30 21.82
N GLY A 430 -3.02 -5.70 22.98
CA GLY A 430 -4.00 -4.92 23.74
C GLY A 430 -5.13 -5.72 24.39
N ARG A 431 -4.92 -7.03 24.59
CA ARG A 431 -5.88 -7.94 25.24
C ARG A 431 -5.18 -8.76 26.32
N SER A 432 -5.96 -9.32 27.24
CA SER A 432 -5.41 -10.21 28.28
C SER A 432 -4.80 -11.47 27.69
N ASP A 433 -3.63 -11.85 28.17
CA ASP A 433 -2.99 -13.12 27.79
C ASP A 433 -3.81 -14.32 28.29
N ILE A 434 -3.85 -15.39 27.49
CA ILE A 434 -4.36 -16.69 27.86
C ILE A 434 -3.16 -17.59 28.20
N LYS A 435 -3.10 -18.08 29.43
CA LYS A 435 -2.02 -18.94 29.92
C LYS A 435 -2.54 -20.32 30.30
#